data_f073425aea2df35c982f24bc255aa7fc
#
_entry.id   f073425aea2df35c982f24bc255aa7fc
#
_cell.length_a   1.000
_cell.length_b   1.000
_cell.length_c   1.000
_cell.angle_alpha   90.00
_cell.angle_beta   90.00
_cell.angle_gamma   90.00
#
_symmetry.space_group_name_H-M   'P 1'
#
loop_
_entity.id
_entity.type
_entity.pdbx_description
1 polymer ?
#
loop_
_entity_poly.entity_id
_entity_poly.type
_entity_poly.pdbx_seq_one_letter_code
_entity_poly.pdbx_strand_id
1 'polypeptide(L)'
;MDTKVKAYICSPLSAETDQEIQQNMVYARRCVAEVAKEFGYRAYAPHAYLPELLDDHDPEERALALSFGISVLEHCHLLIICGSRISSGMEIEIKKAFQDQMAVFRYYPDNKQTLIPVKDWRQLDEMQIPVKDISE
;
A
#
# COMPACT_ATOMS: atom_id res chain seq x y z
N MET A 1 -4.44 23.52 13.22
CA MET A 1 -3.28 22.67 12.91
C MET A 1 -3.71 21.22 12.85
N ASP A 2 -3.29 20.53 11.83
CA ASP A 2 -3.64 19.13 11.66
C ASP A 2 -2.66 18.27 12.44
N THR A 3 -3.17 17.56 13.44
CA THR A 3 -2.35 16.67 14.26
C THR A 3 -2.58 15.20 13.97
N LYS A 4 -3.35 14.89 12.94
CA LYS A 4 -3.64 13.49 12.61
C LYS A 4 -2.39 12.78 12.12
N VAL A 5 -2.29 11.49 12.47
CA VAL A 5 -1.26 10.61 11.95
C VAL A 5 -1.54 10.36 10.47
N LYS A 6 -0.50 10.44 9.66
CA LYS A 6 -0.58 10.18 8.22
C LYS A 6 -0.13 8.77 7.94
N ALA A 7 -1.01 7.99 7.32
CA ALA A 7 -0.76 6.59 7.02
C ALA A 7 -0.72 6.38 5.51
N TYR A 8 0.31 5.67 5.05
CA TYR A 8 0.42 5.28 3.64
C TYR A 8 -0.19 3.89 3.49
N ILE A 9 -1.19 3.77 2.62
CA ILE A 9 -1.83 2.48 2.35
C ILE A 9 -1.07 1.77 1.25
N CYS A 10 -0.53 0.59 1.58
CA CYS A 10 0.24 -0.23 0.67
C CYS A 10 -0.60 -1.45 0.31
N SER A 11 -1.09 -1.51 -0.92
CA SER A 11 -1.94 -2.60 -1.39
C SER A 11 -1.62 -2.90 -2.85
N PRO A 12 -2.00 -4.10 -3.36
CA PRO A 12 -1.68 -4.48 -4.73
C PRO A 12 -2.37 -3.59 -5.76
N LEU A 13 -1.68 -3.30 -6.86
CA LEU A 13 -2.27 -2.57 -7.98
C LEU A 13 -2.10 -3.32 -9.30
N SER A 14 -0.87 -3.62 -9.69
CA SER A 14 -0.57 -4.14 -11.01
C SER A 14 -1.22 -5.48 -11.27
N ALA A 15 -1.74 -5.66 -12.48
CA ALA A 15 -2.39 -6.88 -12.92
C ALA A 15 -2.35 -6.93 -14.44
N GLU A 16 -2.71 -8.09 -15.01
CA GLU A 16 -2.64 -8.27 -16.44
C GLU A 16 -3.70 -7.46 -17.20
N THR A 17 -4.87 -7.28 -16.59
CA THR A 17 -5.99 -6.61 -17.26
C THR A 17 -6.34 -5.30 -16.59
N ASP A 18 -6.90 -4.38 -17.38
CA ASP A 18 -7.36 -3.10 -16.84
C ASP A 18 -8.50 -3.30 -15.86
N GLN A 19 -9.33 -4.32 -16.07
CA GLN A 19 -10.42 -4.61 -15.14
C GLN A 19 -9.90 -4.98 -13.76
N GLU A 20 -8.87 -5.79 -13.71
CA GLU A 20 -8.25 -6.16 -12.43
C GLU A 20 -7.59 -4.97 -11.76
N ILE A 21 -6.96 -4.11 -12.55
CA ILE A 21 -6.37 -2.88 -12.01
C ILE A 21 -7.46 -2.00 -11.39
N GLN A 22 -8.60 -1.87 -12.08
CA GLN A 22 -9.72 -1.10 -11.53
C GLN A 22 -10.23 -1.70 -10.22
N GLN A 23 -10.30 -3.02 -10.14
CA GLN A 23 -10.71 -3.69 -8.90
C GLN A 23 -9.72 -3.42 -7.77
N ASN A 24 -8.43 -3.43 -8.09
CA ASN A 24 -7.39 -3.14 -7.11
C ASN A 24 -7.47 -1.69 -6.63
N MET A 25 -7.81 -0.76 -7.54
CA MET A 25 -8.00 0.63 -7.16
C MET A 25 -9.19 0.81 -6.21
N VAL A 26 -10.29 0.12 -6.50
CA VAL A 26 -11.46 0.15 -5.63
C VAL A 26 -11.12 -0.40 -4.26
N TYR A 27 -10.38 -1.50 -4.23
CA TYR A 27 -9.94 -2.09 -2.96
C TYR A 27 -9.07 -1.12 -2.17
N ALA A 28 -8.14 -0.45 -2.83
CA ALA A 28 -7.26 0.51 -2.18
C ALA A 28 -8.05 1.67 -1.58
N ARG A 29 -9.03 2.20 -2.33
CA ARG A 29 -9.89 3.28 -1.82
C ARG A 29 -10.72 2.83 -0.62
N ARG A 30 -11.17 1.56 -0.65
CA ARG A 30 -11.87 1.00 0.50
C ARG A 30 -10.97 0.94 1.73
N CYS A 31 -9.72 0.52 1.55
CA CYS A 31 -8.77 0.47 2.65
C CYS A 31 -8.51 1.86 3.24
N VAL A 32 -8.39 2.87 2.37
CA VAL A 32 -8.25 4.26 2.82
C VAL A 32 -9.42 4.65 3.72
N ALA A 33 -10.64 4.37 3.27
CA ALA A 33 -11.83 4.73 4.03
C ALA A 33 -11.91 4.00 5.36
N GLU A 34 -11.61 2.70 5.35
CA GLU A 34 -11.67 1.89 6.56
C GLU A 34 -10.62 2.31 7.58
N VAL A 35 -9.39 2.54 7.13
CA VAL A 35 -8.32 2.97 8.03
C VAL A 35 -8.64 4.34 8.65
N ALA A 36 -9.16 5.25 7.83
CA ALA A 36 -9.55 6.55 8.33
C ALA A 36 -10.64 6.44 9.39
N LYS A 37 -11.62 5.57 9.15
CA LYS A 37 -12.74 5.39 10.07
C LYS A 37 -12.33 4.67 11.35
N GLU A 38 -11.58 3.58 11.22
CA GLU A 38 -11.27 2.73 12.37
C GLU A 38 -10.18 3.34 13.27
N PHE A 39 -9.21 4.03 12.70
CA PHE A 39 -8.06 4.51 13.46
C PHE A 39 -7.95 6.03 13.52
N GLY A 40 -8.78 6.74 12.78
CA GLY A 40 -8.74 8.20 12.78
C GLY A 40 -7.52 8.79 12.08
N TYR A 41 -6.84 8.01 11.25
CA TYR A 41 -5.66 8.47 10.53
C TYR A 41 -6.06 9.16 9.23
N ARG A 42 -5.17 10.02 8.73
CA ARG A 42 -5.26 10.48 7.34
C ARG A 42 -4.56 9.43 6.49
N ALA A 43 -5.29 8.82 5.58
CA ALA A 43 -4.77 7.72 4.79
C ALA A 43 -4.57 8.13 3.34
N TYR A 44 -3.44 7.72 2.77
CA TYR A 44 -3.05 8.07 1.40
C TYR A 44 -2.73 6.82 0.61
N ALA A 45 -3.30 6.71 -0.58
CA ALA A 45 -3.05 5.61 -1.49
C ALA A 45 -2.99 6.16 -2.92
N PRO A 46 -1.84 6.70 -3.34
CA PRO A 46 -1.74 7.25 -4.71
C PRO A 46 -2.14 6.26 -5.79
N HIS A 47 -1.81 4.99 -5.62
CA HIS A 47 -2.13 3.96 -6.61
C HIS A 47 -3.64 3.74 -6.77
N ALA A 48 -4.45 4.25 -5.85
CA ALA A 48 -5.90 4.18 -5.99
C ALA A 48 -6.43 5.16 -7.05
N TYR A 49 -5.61 6.12 -7.48
CA TYR A 49 -6.04 7.18 -8.38
C TYR A 49 -5.12 7.39 -9.58
N LEU A 50 -3.84 7.12 -9.44
CA LEU A 50 -2.86 7.40 -10.50
C LEU A 50 -3.14 6.69 -11.82
N PRO A 51 -3.69 5.45 -11.84
CA PRO A 51 -4.00 4.82 -13.13
C PRO A 51 -5.05 5.54 -13.96
N GLU A 52 -5.76 6.49 -13.38
CA GLU A 52 -6.64 7.36 -14.17
C GLU A 52 -5.84 8.32 -15.03
N LEU A 53 -4.58 8.59 -14.67
CA LEU A 53 -3.73 9.53 -15.37
C LEU A 53 -2.58 8.85 -16.10
N LEU A 54 -2.09 7.74 -15.55
CA LEU A 54 -0.90 7.06 -16.03
C LEU A 54 -1.23 5.62 -16.40
N ASP A 55 -0.65 5.14 -17.48
CA ASP A 55 -0.85 3.76 -17.93
C ASP A 55 0.10 2.83 -17.18
N ASP A 56 -0.46 1.98 -16.32
CA ASP A 56 0.35 1.07 -15.50
C ASP A 56 1.04 -0.01 -16.33
N HIS A 57 0.61 -0.22 -17.59
CA HIS A 57 1.27 -1.17 -18.50
C HIS A 57 2.44 -0.54 -19.23
N ASP A 58 2.59 0.77 -19.19
CA ASP A 58 3.72 1.48 -19.78
C ASP A 58 4.83 1.56 -18.74
N PRO A 59 6.02 0.96 -19.01
CA PRO A 59 7.09 0.94 -18.00
C PRO A 59 7.52 2.32 -17.50
N GLU A 60 7.55 3.32 -18.38
CA GLU A 60 7.95 4.66 -17.98
C GLU A 60 6.89 5.31 -17.08
N GLU A 61 5.63 5.16 -17.44
CA GLU A 61 4.55 5.74 -16.63
C GLU A 61 4.38 4.99 -15.31
N ARG A 62 4.60 3.68 -15.31
CA ARG A 62 4.60 2.92 -14.07
C ARG A 62 5.72 3.37 -13.13
N ALA A 63 6.91 3.61 -13.69
CA ALA A 63 8.04 4.09 -12.89
C ALA A 63 7.74 5.47 -12.30
N LEU A 64 7.08 6.34 -13.07
CA LEU A 64 6.67 7.66 -12.58
C LEU A 64 5.66 7.54 -11.45
N ALA A 65 4.70 6.64 -11.59
CA ALA A 65 3.70 6.41 -10.54
C ALA A 65 4.34 5.90 -9.26
N LEU A 66 5.29 4.97 -9.37
CA LEU A 66 6.02 4.46 -8.21
C LEU A 66 6.83 5.58 -7.53
N SER A 67 7.48 6.41 -8.33
CA SER A 67 8.25 7.53 -7.81
C SER A 67 7.36 8.51 -7.04
N PHE A 68 6.18 8.79 -7.59
CA PHE A 68 5.21 9.67 -6.92
C PHE A 68 4.76 9.05 -5.59
N GLY A 69 4.47 7.74 -5.62
CA GLY A 69 4.08 7.02 -4.41
C GLY A 69 5.13 7.11 -3.31
N ILE A 70 6.39 6.91 -3.68
CA ILE A 70 7.50 7.02 -2.72
C ILE A 70 7.57 8.42 -2.12
N SER A 71 7.34 9.45 -2.94
CA SER A 71 7.33 10.83 -2.44
C SER A 71 6.23 11.05 -1.41
N VAL A 72 5.05 10.49 -1.64
CA VAL A 72 3.96 10.60 -0.68
C VAL A 72 4.31 9.81 0.59
N LEU A 73 4.85 8.59 0.43
CA LEU A 73 5.24 7.75 1.55
C LEU A 73 6.21 8.47 2.48
N GLU A 74 7.18 9.18 1.93
CA GLU A 74 8.17 9.91 2.71
C GLU A 74 7.56 10.98 3.61
N HIS A 75 6.35 11.42 3.29
CA HIS A 75 5.65 12.42 4.10
C HIS A 75 4.67 11.80 5.09
N CYS A 76 4.62 10.47 5.16
CA CYS A 76 3.74 9.77 6.09
C CYS A 76 4.48 9.33 7.34
N HIS A 77 3.73 9.03 8.39
CA HIS A 77 4.30 8.58 9.67
C HIS A 77 4.44 7.08 9.71
N LEU A 78 3.56 6.35 9.00
CA LEU A 78 3.58 4.90 9.03
C LEU A 78 3.03 4.34 7.71
N LEU A 79 3.31 3.06 7.48
CA LEU A 79 2.84 2.33 6.32
C LEU A 79 1.96 1.18 6.79
N ILE A 80 0.80 1.02 6.15
CA ILE A 80 -0.14 -0.06 6.47
C ILE A 80 -0.28 -0.96 5.25
N ILE A 81 0.07 -2.23 5.42
CA ILE A 81 -0.04 -3.25 4.37
C ILE A 81 -1.46 -3.79 4.38
N CYS A 82 -2.13 -3.70 3.24
CA CYS A 82 -3.48 -4.20 3.06
C CYS A 82 -3.51 -5.23 1.93
N GLY A 83 -4.36 -6.21 2.06
CA GLY A 83 -4.49 -7.26 1.05
C GLY A 83 -3.79 -8.53 1.45
N SER A 84 -4.02 -9.59 0.66
CA SER A 84 -3.53 -10.93 0.98
C SER A 84 -2.19 -11.28 0.33
N ARG A 85 -1.68 -10.40 -0.54
CA ARG A 85 -0.43 -10.65 -1.25
C ARG A 85 0.42 -9.39 -1.29
N ILE A 86 1.69 -9.57 -1.57
CA ILE A 86 2.63 -8.46 -1.72
C ILE A 86 3.14 -8.46 -3.14
N SER A 87 2.81 -7.41 -3.89
CA SER A 87 3.28 -7.25 -5.27
C SER A 87 4.69 -6.65 -5.29
N SER A 88 5.30 -6.63 -6.47
CA SER A 88 6.65 -6.06 -6.61
C SER A 88 6.67 -4.57 -6.25
N GLY A 89 5.63 -3.83 -6.62
CA GLY A 89 5.53 -2.42 -6.25
C GLY A 89 5.42 -2.22 -4.75
N MET A 90 4.60 -3.04 -4.10
CA MET A 90 4.47 -3.01 -2.64
C MET A 90 5.79 -3.31 -1.97
N GLU A 91 6.55 -4.28 -2.52
CA GLU A 91 7.84 -4.65 -1.95
C GLU A 91 8.79 -3.46 -1.91
N ILE A 92 8.82 -2.67 -2.99
CA ILE A 92 9.66 -1.48 -3.05
C ILE A 92 9.28 -0.49 -1.94
N GLU A 93 7.97 -0.26 -1.77
CA GLU A 93 7.48 0.68 -0.77
C GLU A 93 7.75 0.20 0.66
N ILE A 94 7.53 -1.09 0.90
CA ILE A 94 7.75 -1.66 2.23
C ILE A 94 9.24 -1.60 2.60
N LYS A 95 10.11 -1.93 1.65
CA LYS A 95 11.55 -1.85 1.87
C LYS A 95 11.99 -0.42 2.17
N LYS A 96 11.41 0.55 1.46
CA LYS A 96 11.71 1.96 1.71
C LYS A 96 11.29 2.35 3.12
N ALA A 97 10.11 1.90 3.56
CA ALA A 97 9.63 2.19 4.90
C ALA A 97 10.57 1.64 5.96
N PHE A 98 11.05 0.40 5.78
CA PHE A 98 12.02 -0.19 6.72
C PHE A 98 13.34 0.58 6.71
N GLN A 99 13.82 0.97 5.53
CA GLN A 99 15.05 1.75 5.43
C GLN A 99 14.97 3.06 6.18
N ASP A 100 13.81 3.70 6.13
CA ASP A 100 13.59 4.99 6.79
C ASP A 100 13.16 4.83 8.23
N GLN A 101 13.18 3.61 8.76
CA GLN A 101 12.78 3.30 10.13
C GLN A 101 11.36 3.73 10.43
N MET A 102 10.51 3.68 9.41
CA MET A 102 9.10 4.01 9.54
C MET A 102 8.36 2.83 10.18
N ALA A 103 7.34 3.11 10.99
CA ALA A 103 6.50 2.07 11.54
C ALA A 103 5.71 1.39 10.41
N VAL A 104 5.70 0.05 10.42
CA VAL A 104 5.00 -0.75 9.42
C VAL A 104 3.99 -1.64 10.14
N PHE A 105 2.76 -1.65 9.63
CA PHE A 105 1.69 -2.45 10.21
C PHE A 105 1.00 -3.26 9.13
N ARG A 106 0.37 -4.35 9.55
CA ARG A 106 -0.50 -5.16 8.70
C ARG A 106 -1.96 -4.94 9.14
N TYR A 107 -2.84 -4.70 8.18
CA TYR A 107 -4.28 -4.56 8.44
C TYR A 107 -5.04 -5.63 7.69
N TYR A 108 -5.89 -6.37 8.42
CA TYR A 108 -6.78 -7.37 7.82
C TYR A 108 -8.20 -6.84 7.90
N PRO A 109 -8.88 -6.67 6.74
CA PRO A 109 -10.25 -6.13 6.75
C PRO A 109 -11.22 -6.92 7.61
N ASP A 110 -11.02 -8.24 7.74
CA ASP A 110 -11.90 -9.09 8.54
C ASP A 110 -11.63 -8.96 10.03
N ASN A 111 -10.52 -8.35 10.40
CA ASN A 111 -10.13 -8.16 11.79
C ASN A 111 -9.93 -6.67 12.04
N LYS A 112 -11.03 -5.93 11.90
CA LYS A 112 -11.03 -4.49 12.01
C LYS A 112 -10.56 -4.03 13.39
N GLN A 113 -10.07 -2.79 13.43
CA GLN A 113 -9.55 -2.15 14.64
C GLN A 113 -8.25 -2.77 15.15
N THR A 114 -7.63 -3.62 14.35
CA THR A 114 -6.38 -4.25 14.73
C THR A 114 -5.30 -3.95 13.70
N LEU A 115 -4.23 -3.34 14.15
CA LEU A 115 -3.02 -3.15 13.36
C LEU A 115 -1.93 -4.02 13.97
N ILE A 116 -1.41 -4.94 13.16
CA ILE A 116 -0.38 -5.87 13.62
C ILE A 116 0.98 -5.31 13.23
N PRO A 117 1.85 -5.00 14.22
CA PRO A 117 3.17 -4.44 13.90
C PRO A 117 4.01 -5.42 13.10
N VAL A 118 4.71 -4.90 12.10
CA VAL A 118 5.65 -5.68 11.29
C VAL A 118 7.03 -5.05 11.48
N LYS A 119 7.96 -5.80 12.05
CA LYS A 119 9.26 -5.26 12.40
C LYS A 119 10.35 -5.55 11.38
N ASP A 120 10.17 -6.62 10.60
CA ASP A 120 11.12 -6.93 9.56
C ASP A 120 10.47 -7.79 8.48
N TRP A 121 11.21 -8.01 7.40
CA TRP A 121 10.74 -8.75 6.24
C TRP A 121 10.37 -10.19 6.55
N ARG A 122 11.10 -10.81 7.49
CA ARG A 122 10.87 -12.21 7.86
C ARG A 122 9.48 -12.39 8.48
N GLN A 123 9.04 -11.40 9.21
CA GLN A 123 7.74 -11.44 9.87
C GLN A 123 6.60 -11.51 8.84
N LEU A 124 6.79 -10.92 7.68
CA LEU A 124 5.79 -11.00 6.61
C LEU A 124 5.62 -12.43 6.11
N ASP A 125 6.71 -13.17 6.00
CA ASP A 125 6.65 -14.57 5.61
C ASP A 125 5.91 -15.39 6.66
N GLU A 126 6.14 -15.12 7.93
CA GLU A 126 5.48 -15.82 9.03
C GLU A 126 3.98 -15.55 9.06
N MET A 127 3.53 -14.43 8.51
CA MET A 127 2.12 -14.12 8.39
C MET A 127 1.48 -14.79 7.18
N GLN A 128 2.22 -15.63 6.47
CA GLN A 128 1.76 -16.38 5.31
C GLN A 128 1.25 -15.48 4.20
N ILE A 129 1.89 -14.35 4.04
CA ILE A 129 1.57 -13.44 2.95
C ILE A 129 2.43 -13.84 1.77
N PRO A 130 1.85 -14.08 0.59
CA PRO A 130 2.66 -14.34 -0.59
C PRO A 130 3.63 -13.20 -0.81
N VAL A 131 4.91 -13.50 -0.88
CA VAL A 131 5.94 -12.48 -0.95
C VAL A 131 5.96 -11.79 -2.30
N LYS A 132 5.50 -12.49 -3.32
CA LYS A 132 5.45 -11.90 -4.64
C LYS A 132 4.22 -12.37 -5.35
N ASP A 133 3.79 -11.53 -6.25
CA ASP A 133 2.67 -11.81 -7.12
C ASP A 133 3.20 -12.31 -8.44
N ILE A 134 2.73 -13.45 -8.85
CA ILE A 134 3.16 -14.03 -10.11
C ILE A 134 2.78 -13.21 -11.32
N SER A 135 1.74 -12.43 -11.24
CA SER A 135 1.33 -11.56 -12.33
C SER A 135 2.21 -10.33 -12.46
N GLU A 136 3.07 -10.13 -11.55
CA GLU A 136 4.05 -9.05 -11.59
C GLU A 136 5.30 -9.48 -12.36
#